data_8ee6ca776f1d2cf0198939b2f1e7aada
#
_entry.id   8ee6ca776f1d2cf0198939b2f1e7aada
#
_cell.length_a   1.000
_cell.length_b   1.000
_cell.length_c   1.000
_cell.angle_alpha   90.00
_cell.angle_beta   90.00
_cell.angle_gamma   90.00
#
_symmetry.space_group_name_H-M   'P 1'
#
loop_
_entity.id
_entity.type
_entity.pdbx_description
1 polymer ?
#
loop_
_entity_poly.entity_id
_entity_poly.type
_entity_poly.pdbx_seq_one_letter_code
_entity_poly.pdbx_strand_id
1 'polypeptide(L)'
;PVGVSGLLIASIFAAGMSTISTSFNSSSTILLEDYYNRLFRKNKSERNSMIFLYTSSLIIAILSICVALAMVNAKSVLDIWWKYASILSGGMLGLFLLGVFTKTDNRSGVVGLFSGIIMIVFLTIYPVINETEQVLAHPYLTIVLGTIMIFLTGYIFQLIFYLNKNHN
;
A
#
# COMPACT_ATOMS: atom_id res chain seq x y z
N PRO A 1 -17.18 2.44 -36.23
CA PRO A 1 -18.30 3.38 -36.28
C PRO A 1 -18.11 4.49 -35.24
N VAL A 2 -18.31 5.74 -35.64
CA VAL A 2 -17.97 6.95 -34.84
C VAL A 2 -18.62 6.95 -33.44
N GLY A 3 -19.81 6.38 -33.28
CA GLY A 3 -20.51 6.28 -31.99
C GLY A 3 -19.89 5.29 -30.99
N VAL A 4 -19.29 4.22 -31.48
CA VAL A 4 -18.65 3.18 -30.60
C VAL A 4 -17.41 3.72 -29.92
N SER A 5 -16.60 4.52 -30.61
CA SER A 5 -15.42 5.16 -30.01
C SER A 5 -15.79 6.12 -28.88
N GLY A 6 -16.87 6.91 -29.07
CA GLY A 6 -17.39 7.80 -28.04
C GLY A 6 -17.88 7.04 -26.79
N LEU A 7 -18.61 5.92 -27.01
CA LEU A 7 -19.08 5.07 -25.92
C LEU A 7 -17.93 4.43 -25.15
N LEU A 8 -16.88 3.97 -25.84
CA LEU A 8 -15.67 3.40 -25.22
C LEU A 8 -14.97 4.43 -24.33
N ILE A 9 -14.74 5.63 -24.85
CA ILE A 9 -14.11 6.71 -24.08
C ILE A 9 -14.95 7.06 -22.86
N ALA A 10 -16.27 7.24 -23.03
CA ALA A 10 -17.18 7.54 -21.92
C ALA A 10 -17.16 6.43 -20.84
N SER A 11 -17.12 5.17 -21.25
CA SER A 11 -17.06 4.03 -20.32
C SER A 11 -15.75 3.99 -19.51
N ILE A 12 -14.63 4.29 -20.14
CA ILE A 12 -13.32 4.36 -19.46
C ILE A 12 -13.32 5.50 -18.43
N PHE A 13 -13.82 6.67 -18.80
CA PHE A 13 -13.93 7.79 -17.86
C PHE A 13 -14.89 7.49 -16.71
N ALA A 14 -16.05 6.90 -16.97
CA ALA A 14 -17.01 6.53 -15.96
C ALA A 14 -16.42 5.52 -14.95
N ALA A 15 -15.73 4.49 -15.43
CA ALA A 15 -15.06 3.52 -14.60
C ALA A 15 -13.94 4.16 -13.76
N GLY A 16 -13.13 5.03 -14.37
CA GLY A 16 -12.07 5.78 -13.67
C GLY A 16 -12.63 6.67 -12.57
N MET A 17 -13.68 7.46 -12.87
CA MET A 17 -14.33 8.35 -11.90
C MET A 17 -14.92 7.57 -10.72
N SER A 18 -15.57 6.44 -10.97
CA SER A 18 -16.11 5.57 -9.91
C SER A 18 -15.01 5.07 -8.98
N THR A 19 -13.91 4.57 -9.53
CA THR A 19 -12.77 4.06 -8.75
C THR A 19 -12.10 5.15 -7.93
N ILE A 20 -11.85 6.31 -8.52
CA ILE A 20 -11.22 7.46 -7.84
C ILE A 20 -12.09 7.96 -6.69
N SER A 21 -13.41 8.15 -6.94
CA SER A 21 -14.36 8.60 -5.92
C SER A 21 -14.42 7.64 -4.73
N THR A 22 -14.48 6.33 -4.99
CA THR A 22 -14.47 5.31 -3.95
C THR A 22 -13.18 5.32 -3.15
N SER A 23 -12.03 5.47 -3.83
CA SER A 23 -10.72 5.52 -3.18
C SER A 23 -10.58 6.74 -2.26
N PHE A 24 -11.04 7.91 -2.69
CA PHE A 24 -11.01 9.13 -1.88
C PHE A 24 -11.90 8.99 -0.64
N ASN A 25 -13.11 8.48 -0.81
CA ASN A 25 -14.04 8.27 0.29
C ASN A 25 -13.50 7.26 1.31
N SER A 26 -13.00 6.12 0.85
CA SER A 26 -12.43 5.09 1.72
C SER A 26 -11.21 5.60 2.49
N SER A 27 -10.28 6.28 1.80
CA SER A 27 -9.09 6.84 2.44
C SER A 27 -9.43 7.90 3.49
N SER A 28 -10.39 8.78 3.19
CA SER A 28 -10.86 9.81 4.13
C SER A 28 -11.54 9.20 5.34
N THR A 29 -12.31 8.13 5.15
CA THR A 29 -12.98 7.40 6.25
C THR A 29 -11.95 6.72 7.16
N ILE A 30 -10.92 6.10 6.61
CA ILE A 30 -9.82 5.53 7.40
C ILE A 30 -9.11 6.62 8.20
N LEU A 31 -8.81 7.78 7.59
CA LEU A 31 -8.22 8.90 8.31
C LEU A 31 -9.12 9.41 9.44
N LEU A 32 -10.42 9.46 9.23
CA LEU A 32 -11.38 9.86 10.25
C LEU A 32 -11.40 8.85 11.41
N GLU A 33 -11.52 7.55 11.14
CA GLU A 33 -11.65 6.53 12.18
C GLU A 33 -10.34 6.28 12.93
N ASP A 34 -9.24 6.10 12.21
CA ASP A 34 -7.98 5.68 12.82
C ASP A 34 -7.22 6.84 13.47
N TYR A 35 -7.30 8.04 12.89
CA TYR A 35 -6.55 9.20 13.39
C TYR A 35 -7.43 10.20 14.15
N TYR A 36 -8.45 10.75 13.48
CA TYR A 36 -9.26 11.80 14.09
C TYR A 36 -10.03 11.30 15.31
N ASN A 37 -10.77 10.21 15.17
CA ASN A 37 -11.57 9.65 16.26
C ASN A 37 -10.73 9.10 17.40
N ARG A 38 -9.52 8.64 17.12
CA ARG A 38 -8.60 8.11 18.13
C ARG A 38 -7.87 9.20 18.89
N LEU A 39 -7.47 10.28 18.22
CA LEU A 39 -6.74 11.40 18.82
C LEU A 39 -7.67 12.38 19.55
N PHE A 40 -8.86 12.65 18.97
CA PHE A 40 -9.80 13.65 19.49
C PHE A 40 -11.03 13.02 20.15
N ARG A 41 -10.84 12.00 20.97
CA ARG A 41 -11.89 11.21 21.63
C ARG A 41 -12.93 12.02 22.42
N LYS A 42 -12.64 13.25 22.85
CA LYS A 42 -13.45 14.04 23.80
C LYS A 42 -14.52 14.95 23.18
N ASN A 43 -14.46 15.31 21.90
CA ASN A 43 -15.40 16.27 21.28
C ASN A 43 -15.92 15.74 19.92
N LYS A 44 -16.72 14.68 19.97
CA LYS A 44 -17.40 14.13 18.79
C LYS A 44 -18.65 14.97 18.45
N SER A 45 -18.46 16.08 17.75
CA SER A 45 -19.58 16.70 17.03
C SER A 45 -19.63 16.08 15.63
N GLU A 46 -20.80 15.60 15.22
CA GLU A 46 -21.03 15.07 13.87
C GLU A 46 -20.59 16.06 12.80
N ARG A 47 -20.84 17.34 13.05
CA ARG A 47 -20.42 18.43 12.15
C ARG A 47 -18.91 18.49 11.95
N ASN A 48 -18.14 18.31 13.01
CA ASN A 48 -16.67 18.34 12.94
C ASN A 48 -16.12 17.11 12.22
N SER A 49 -16.74 15.95 12.42
CA SER A 49 -16.38 14.71 11.70
C SER A 49 -16.65 14.85 10.21
N MET A 50 -17.78 15.46 9.82
CA MET A 50 -18.09 15.72 8.40
C MET A 50 -17.13 16.73 7.78
N ILE A 51 -16.80 17.81 8.48
CA ILE A 51 -15.81 18.79 8.00
C ILE A 51 -14.44 18.12 7.80
N PHE A 52 -14.01 17.29 8.75
CA PHE A 52 -12.76 16.56 8.63
C PHE A 52 -12.75 15.62 7.42
N LEU A 53 -13.85 14.90 7.19
CA LEU A 53 -14.00 13.98 6.07
C LEU A 53 -13.93 14.71 4.71
N TYR A 54 -14.62 15.82 4.56
CA TYR A 54 -14.54 16.63 3.33
C TYR A 54 -13.16 17.25 3.12
N THR A 55 -12.53 17.75 4.19
CA THR A 55 -11.21 18.37 4.10
C THR A 55 -10.15 17.34 3.74
N SER A 56 -10.17 16.15 4.36
CA SER A 56 -9.25 15.06 4.04
C SER A 56 -9.43 14.55 2.62
N SER A 57 -10.68 14.39 2.14
CA SER A 57 -10.96 14.02 0.75
C SER A 57 -10.39 15.05 -0.23
N LEU A 58 -10.56 16.35 0.07
CA LEU A 58 -10.03 17.43 -0.78
C LEU A 58 -8.51 17.41 -0.83
N ILE A 59 -7.85 17.23 0.31
CA ILE A 59 -6.39 17.13 0.39
C ILE A 59 -5.88 15.93 -0.43
N ILE A 60 -6.51 14.76 -0.29
CA ILE A 60 -6.15 13.56 -1.07
C ILE A 60 -6.35 13.82 -2.56
N ALA A 61 -7.44 14.48 -2.97
CA ALA A 61 -7.70 14.82 -4.36
C ALA A 61 -6.61 15.76 -4.93
N ILE A 62 -6.21 16.79 -4.19
CA ILE A 62 -5.14 17.71 -4.61
C ILE A 62 -3.80 16.96 -4.74
N LEU A 63 -3.46 16.12 -3.75
CA LEU A 63 -2.25 15.30 -3.82
C LEU A 63 -2.26 14.36 -5.02
N SER A 64 -3.41 13.75 -5.33
CA SER A 64 -3.57 12.87 -6.49
C SER A 64 -3.37 13.62 -7.81
N ILE A 65 -3.87 14.86 -7.91
CA ILE A 65 -3.64 15.72 -9.08
C ILE A 65 -2.15 16.06 -9.22
N CYS A 66 -1.48 16.41 -8.13
CA CYS A 66 -0.04 16.70 -8.15
C CYS A 66 0.77 15.48 -8.63
N VAL A 67 0.45 14.28 -8.15
CA VAL A 67 1.09 13.04 -8.60
C VAL A 67 0.79 12.78 -10.08
N ALA A 68 -0.45 12.95 -10.52
CA ALA A 68 -0.84 12.76 -11.92
C ALA A 68 -0.07 13.71 -12.84
N LEU A 69 0.07 15.00 -12.46
CA LEU A 69 0.84 15.99 -13.23
C LEU A 69 2.33 15.64 -13.29
N ALA A 70 2.90 15.15 -12.19
CA ALA A 70 4.29 14.69 -12.18
C ALA A 70 4.52 13.49 -13.11
N MET A 71 3.50 12.66 -13.33
CA MET A 71 3.56 11.47 -14.18
C MET A 71 3.25 11.73 -15.65
N VAL A 72 2.82 12.94 -16.05
CA VAL A 72 2.47 13.26 -17.44
C VAL A 72 3.62 12.99 -18.43
N ASN A 73 4.86 13.23 -18.01
CA ASN A 73 6.05 13.02 -18.84
C ASN A 73 6.67 11.62 -18.70
N ALA A 74 6.05 10.71 -17.93
CA ALA A 74 6.57 9.39 -17.73
C ALA A 74 6.40 8.54 -19.00
N LYS A 75 7.46 7.83 -19.42
CA LYS A 75 7.43 6.94 -20.60
C LYS A 75 6.40 5.81 -20.48
N SER A 76 6.19 5.32 -19.27
CA SER A 76 5.20 4.28 -18.96
C SER A 76 4.67 4.48 -17.54
N VAL A 77 3.44 4.97 -17.43
CA VAL A 77 2.74 5.11 -16.14
C VAL A 77 2.43 3.73 -15.55
N LEU A 78 2.18 2.74 -16.40
CA LEU A 78 1.85 1.38 -15.98
C LEU A 78 3.03 0.70 -15.28
N ASP A 79 4.26 0.87 -15.80
CA ASP A 79 5.47 0.30 -15.18
C ASP A 79 5.75 0.93 -13.82
N ILE A 80 5.56 2.25 -13.72
CA ILE A 80 5.67 2.97 -12.46
C ILE A 80 4.65 2.45 -11.45
N TRP A 81 3.40 2.28 -11.89
CA TRP A 81 2.33 1.71 -11.07
C TRP A 81 2.70 0.32 -10.55
N TRP A 82 3.10 -0.60 -11.42
CA TRP A 82 3.49 -1.95 -11.04
C TRP A 82 4.65 -1.96 -10.04
N LYS A 83 5.63 -1.08 -10.23
CA LYS A 83 6.78 -0.95 -9.34
C LYS A 83 6.38 -0.53 -7.92
N TYR A 84 5.54 0.48 -7.77
CA TYR A 84 5.08 0.94 -6.46
C TYR A 84 4.01 0.03 -5.85
N ALA A 85 3.11 -0.49 -6.65
CA ALA A 85 2.09 -1.43 -6.20
C ALA A 85 2.72 -2.73 -5.65
N SER A 86 3.81 -3.21 -6.24
CA SER A 86 4.51 -4.39 -5.77
C SER A 86 5.08 -4.23 -4.36
N ILE A 87 5.61 -3.04 -4.05
CA ILE A 87 6.15 -2.74 -2.71
C ILE A 87 5.05 -2.83 -1.64
N LEU A 88 3.91 -2.18 -1.90
CA LEU A 88 2.80 -2.13 -0.94
C LEU A 88 2.08 -3.48 -0.84
N SER A 89 1.81 -4.11 -1.99
CA SER A 89 1.03 -5.35 -2.06
C SER A 89 1.76 -6.52 -1.42
N GLY A 90 3.07 -6.65 -1.66
CA GLY A 90 3.90 -7.69 -1.02
C GLY A 90 3.92 -7.55 0.50
N GLY A 91 4.02 -6.31 0.99
CA GLY A 91 3.98 -6.01 2.42
C GLY A 91 2.65 -6.42 3.08
N MET A 92 1.54 -6.00 2.48
CA MET A 92 0.20 -6.30 3.00
C MET A 92 -0.10 -7.81 2.99
N LEU A 93 0.19 -8.51 1.90
CA LEU A 93 -0.06 -9.94 1.77
C LEU A 93 0.78 -10.74 2.77
N GLY A 94 2.05 -10.39 2.94
CA GLY A 94 2.94 -11.05 3.89
C GLY A 94 2.46 -10.91 5.34
N LEU A 95 2.05 -9.72 5.75
CA LEU A 95 1.48 -9.49 7.08
C LEU A 95 0.15 -10.21 7.28
N PHE A 96 -0.71 -10.21 6.27
CA PHE A 96 -1.99 -10.90 6.33
C PHE A 96 -1.80 -12.41 6.51
N LEU A 97 -0.92 -13.03 5.71
CA LEU A 97 -0.60 -14.45 5.86
C LEU A 97 0.00 -14.75 7.23
N LEU A 98 0.91 -13.92 7.71
CA LEU A 98 1.50 -14.07 9.04
C LEU A 98 0.42 -14.03 10.13
N GLY A 99 -0.52 -13.10 10.06
CA GLY A 99 -1.61 -12.96 11.02
C GLY A 99 -2.63 -14.11 10.98
N VAL A 100 -2.91 -14.65 9.80
CA VAL A 100 -3.89 -15.75 9.63
C VAL A 100 -3.31 -17.09 10.04
N PHE A 101 -2.08 -17.40 9.62
CA PHE A 101 -1.47 -18.71 9.84
C PHE A 101 -0.73 -18.84 11.17
N THR A 102 -0.44 -17.71 11.84
CA THR A 102 0.33 -17.72 13.08
C THR A 102 -0.36 -16.87 14.15
N LYS A 103 -0.26 -17.29 15.42
CA LYS A 103 -0.69 -16.47 16.57
C LYS A 103 0.40 -15.42 16.86
N THR A 104 0.63 -14.54 15.91
CA THR A 104 1.75 -13.62 15.91
C THR A 104 1.55 -12.49 16.92
N ASP A 105 2.55 -12.27 17.77
CA ASP A 105 2.60 -11.08 18.61
C ASP A 105 2.93 -9.84 17.74
N ASN A 106 2.46 -8.68 18.15
CA ASN A 106 2.61 -7.42 17.42
C ASN A 106 4.08 -7.12 17.08
N ARG A 107 5.01 -7.54 17.93
CA ARG A 107 6.47 -7.37 17.72
C ARG A 107 6.99 -8.17 16.53
N SER A 108 6.55 -9.41 16.40
CA SER A 108 6.95 -10.30 15.28
C SER A 108 6.42 -9.81 13.94
N GLY A 109 5.20 -9.25 13.92
CA GLY A 109 4.64 -8.60 12.74
C GLY A 109 5.45 -7.39 12.28
N VAL A 110 5.88 -6.55 13.22
CA VAL A 110 6.71 -5.37 12.93
C VAL A 110 8.07 -5.77 12.36
N VAL A 111 8.75 -6.75 12.97
CA VAL A 111 10.05 -7.25 12.49
C VAL A 111 9.91 -7.87 11.09
N GLY A 112 8.87 -8.67 10.87
CA GLY A 112 8.56 -9.25 9.56
C GLY A 112 8.35 -8.15 8.50
N LEU A 113 7.55 -7.13 8.82
CA LEU A 113 7.28 -6.02 7.91
C LEU A 113 8.56 -5.27 7.51
N PHE A 114 9.38 -4.89 8.48
CA PHE A 114 10.63 -4.17 8.21
C PHE A 114 11.59 -4.99 7.34
N SER A 115 11.76 -6.28 7.63
CA SER A 115 12.63 -7.15 6.82
C SER A 115 12.14 -7.29 5.38
N GLY A 116 10.83 -7.42 5.17
CA GLY A 116 10.25 -7.49 3.83
C GLY A 116 10.37 -6.18 3.07
N ILE A 117 10.13 -5.03 3.70
CA ILE A 117 10.33 -3.72 3.08
C ILE A 117 11.79 -3.55 2.66
N ILE A 118 12.75 -3.87 3.52
CA ILE A 118 14.19 -3.80 3.20
C ILE A 118 14.51 -4.68 1.98
N MET A 119 14.00 -5.90 1.94
CA MET A 119 14.22 -6.82 0.81
C MET A 119 13.63 -6.27 -0.49
N ILE A 120 12.39 -5.77 -0.46
CA ILE A 120 11.72 -5.21 -1.65
C ILE A 120 12.44 -3.96 -2.13
N VAL A 121 12.82 -3.05 -1.23
CA VAL A 121 13.57 -1.83 -1.53
C VAL A 121 14.92 -2.19 -2.14
N PHE A 122 15.63 -3.16 -1.57
CA PHE A 122 16.89 -3.64 -2.10
C PHE A 122 16.74 -4.18 -3.53
N LEU A 123 15.78 -5.08 -3.78
CA LEU A 123 15.54 -5.64 -5.12
C LEU A 123 15.11 -4.58 -6.15
N THR A 124 14.45 -3.52 -5.69
CA THR A 124 13.95 -2.45 -6.56
C THR A 124 15.02 -1.39 -6.87
N ILE A 125 15.86 -1.06 -5.89
CA ILE A 125 16.86 0.04 -6.00
C ILE A 125 18.19 -0.49 -6.54
N TYR A 126 18.58 -1.72 -6.21
CA TYR A 126 19.87 -2.28 -6.61
C TYR A 126 20.18 -2.20 -8.12
N PRO A 127 19.26 -2.56 -9.05
CA PRO A 127 19.50 -2.43 -10.47
C PRO A 127 19.60 -0.98 -10.93
N VAL A 128 18.94 -0.05 -10.24
CA VAL A 128 18.98 1.38 -10.56
C VAL A 128 20.36 1.99 -10.22
N ILE A 129 20.95 1.57 -9.09
CA ILE A 129 22.26 2.07 -8.63
C ILE A 129 23.41 1.52 -9.50
N ASN A 130 23.31 0.26 -9.92
CA ASN A 130 24.40 -0.41 -10.64
C ASN A 130 24.29 -0.27 -12.17
N GLU A 131 23.39 0.57 -12.68
CA GLU A 131 23.15 0.77 -14.13
C GLU A 131 23.01 -0.55 -14.92
N THR A 132 22.62 -1.62 -14.22
CA THR A 132 22.48 -2.95 -14.83
C THR A 132 21.08 -3.02 -15.43
N GLU A 133 20.96 -3.12 -16.75
CA GLU A 133 19.67 -3.34 -17.43
C GLU A 133 18.98 -4.65 -17.01
N GLN A 134 19.69 -5.54 -16.36
CA GLN A 134 19.12 -6.78 -15.83
C GLN A 134 18.37 -6.49 -14.54
N VAL A 135 17.05 -6.46 -14.64
CA VAL A 135 16.15 -6.45 -13.46
C VAL A 135 16.43 -7.73 -12.67
N LEU A 136 17.00 -7.62 -11.45
CA LEU A 136 17.31 -8.76 -10.58
C LEU A 136 16.09 -9.65 -10.36
N ALA A 137 14.90 -9.05 -10.30
CA ALA A 137 13.64 -9.76 -10.21
C ALA A 137 12.54 -8.97 -10.94
N HIS A 138 11.76 -9.65 -11.75
CA HIS A 138 10.57 -9.06 -12.34
C HIS A 138 9.64 -8.53 -11.23
N PRO A 139 8.92 -7.40 -11.42
CA PRO A 139 8.04 -6.83 -10.40
C PRO A 139 7.12 -7.85 -9.71
N TYR A 140 6.61 -8.83 -10.44
CA TYR A 140 5.80 -9.92 -9.87
C TYR A 140 6.59 -10.83 -8.92
N LEU A 141 7.85 -11.13 -9.23
CA LEU A 141 8.72 -11.91 -8.33
C LEU A 141 9.07 -11.12 -7.08
N THR A 142 9.21 -9.81 -7.18
CA THR A 142 9.47 -8.93 -6.02
C THR A 142 8.33 -9.00 -5.00
N ILE A 143 7.06 -9.07 -5.46
CA ILE A 143 5.90 -9.26 -4.58
C ILE A 143 6.01 -10.59 -3.83
N VAL A 144 6.28 -11.68 -4.57
CA VAL A 144 6.36 -13.03 -4.01
C VAL A 144 7.51 -13.14 -2.99
N LEU A 145 8.70 -12.65 -3.36
CA LEU A 145 9.87 -12.68 -2.49
C LEU A 145 9.66 -11.81 -1.23
N GLY A 146 9.07 -10.63 -1.37
CA GLY A 146 8.72 -9.77 -0.25
C GLY A 146 7.72 -10.44 0.71
N THR A 147 6.67 -11.05 0.17
CA THR A 147 5.66 -11.78 0.94
C THR A 147 6.28 -12.95 1.72
N ILE A 148 7.10 -13.77 1.05
CA ILE A 148 7.79 -14.91 1.67
C ILE A 148 8.74 -14.43 2.77
N MET A 149 9.51 -13.37 2.50
CA MET A 149 10.45 -12.81 3.48
C MET A 149 9.74 -12.33 4.74
N ILE A 150 8.64 -11.57 4.61
CA ILE A 150 7.84 -11.12 5.75
C ILE A 150 7.33 -12.30 6.57
N PHE A 151 6.77 -13.29 5.88
CA PHE A 151 6.20 -14.46 6.54
C PHE A 151 7.28 -15.26 7.28
N LEU A 152 8.40 -15.59 6.63
CA LEU A 152 9.48 -16.38 7.22
C LEU A 152 10.15 -15.66 8.40
N THR A 153 10.52 -14.39 8.22
CA THR A 153 11.21 -13.64 9.30
C THR A 153 10.28 -13.38 10.48
N GLY A 154 9.03 -13.06 10.24
CA GLY A 154 8.03 -12.88 11.29
C GLY A 154 7.77 -14.18 12.05
N TYR A 155 7.66 -15.30 11.35
CA TYR A 155 7.47 -16.63 11.96
C TYR A 155 8.69 -17.08 12.76
N ILE A 156 9.90 -16.96 12.21
CA ILE A 156 11.15 -17.31 12.91
C ILE A 156 11.33 -16.47 14.17
N PHE A 157 11.08 -15.15 14.09
CA PHE A 157 11.17 -14.27 15.24
C PHE A 157 10.18 -14.65 16.34
N GLN A 158 8.96 -15.01 15.96
CA GLN A 158 7.95 -15.49 16.90
C GLN A 158 8.39 -16.79 17.58
N LEU A 159 8.96 -17.73 16.83
CA LEU A 159 9.45 -19.01 17.37
C LEU A 159 10.57 -18.78 18.41
N ILE A 160 11.53 -17.92 18.09
CA ILE A 160 12.63 -17.56 18.99
C ILE A 160 12.09 -16.90 20.27
N PHE A 161 11.13 -15.98 20.12
CA PHE A 161 10.53 -15.30 21.27
C PHE A 161 9.70 -16.24 22.16
N TYR A 162 8.98 -17.17 21.54
CA TYR A 162 8.21 -18.18 22.27
C TYR A 162 9.11 -19.16 23.04
N LEU A 163 10.20 -19.61 22.44
CA LEU A 163 11.17 -20.48 23.09
C LEU A 163 11.86 -19.79 24.27
N ASN A 164 12.20 -18.50 24.11
CA ASN A 164 12.84 -17.73 25.18
C ASN A 164 11.88 -17.43 26.36
N LYS A 165 10.59 -17.32 26.11
CA LYS A 165 9.56 -17.10 27.15
C LYS A 165 9.28 -18.35 27.98
N ASN A 166 9.50 -19.54 27.44
CA ASN A 166 9.30 -20.81 28.14
C ASN A 166 10.55 -21.27 28.93
N HIS A 167 11.71 -20.59 28.78
CA HIS A 167 12.95 -20.87 29.50
C HIS A 167 13.17 -19.96 30.73
N ASN A 168 12.34 -18.92 30.91
CA ASN A 168 12.29 -18.06 32.10
C ASN A 168 10.99 -18.26 32.88
#